data_e775e47c681fe5c44b84f37ff5615945
#
_entry.id   e775e47c681fe5c44b84f37ff5615945
#
_cell.length_a   1.000
_cell.length_b   1.000
_cell.length_c   1.000
_cell.angle_alpha   90.00
_cell.angle_beta   90.00
_cell.angle_gamma   90.00
#
_symmetry.space_group_name_H-M   'P 1'
#
loop_
_entity.id
_entity.type
_entity.pdbx_description
1 polymer ?
#
loop_
_entity_poly.entity_id
_entity_poly.type
_entity_poly.pdbx_seq_one_letter_code
_entity_poly.pdbx_strand_id
1 'polypeptide(L)' 'MSDSLSLFVKEMRKRFGLTQVDLAAKAGVGLRFVRELEQGKQTLRIDKVNQVLALFGH' A
#
# COMPACT_ATOMS: atom_id res chain seq x y z
N MET A 1 -5.83 -0.29 -17.50
CA MET A 1 -4.41 0.06 -17.41
C MET A 1 -3.95 -0.16 -15.99
N SER A 2 -2.83 -0.84 -15.82
CA SER A 2 -2.35 -1.10 -14.47
C SER A 2 -1.80 0.18 -13.85
N ASP A 3 -2.05 0.35 -12.58
CA ASP A 3 -1.55 1.47 -11.80
C ASP A 3 -0.16 1.11 -11.29
N SER A 4 0.87 1.87 -11.70
CA SER A 4 2.24 1.60 -11.29
C SER A 4 2.42 1.71 -9.78
N LEU A 5 1.66 2.58 -9.12
CA LEU A 5 1.71 2.70 -7.66
C LEU A 5 1.19 1.43 -7.00
N SER A 6 0.06 0.88 -7.48
CA SER A 6 -0.50 -0.34 -6.91
C SER A 6 0.44 -1.52 -7.07
N LEU A 7 1.09 -1.63 -8.22
CA LEU A 7 2.07 -2.68 -8.47
C LEU A 7 3.30 -2.53 -7.58
N PHE A 8 3.79 -1.29 -7.44
CA PHE A 8 4.95 -1.01 -6.59
C PHE A 8 4.68 -1.43 -5.14
N VAL A 9 3.53 -1.03 -4.61
CA VAL A 9 3.18 -1.36 -3.22
C VAL A 9 3.08 -2.88 -3.05
N LYS A 10 2.41 -3.55 -3.97
CA LYS A 10 2.27 -5.00 -3.91
C LYS A 10 3.62 -5.72 -3.94
N GLU A 11 4.51 -5.30 -4.82
CA GLU A 11 5.83 -5.90 -4.93
C GLU A 11 6.66 -5.66 -3.68
N MET A 12 6.66 -4.43 -3.16
CA MET A 12 7.41 -4.12 -1.95
C MET A 12 6.88 -4.90 -0.76
N ARG A 13 5.55 -5.00 -0.65
CA ARG A 13 4.93 -5.77 0.42
C ARG A 13 5.43 -7.23 0.39
N LYS A 14 5.46 -7.82 -0.80
CA LYS A 14 5.90 -9.21 -0.96
C LYS A 14 7.39 -9.36 -0.66
N ARG A 15 8.21 -8.40 -1.08
CA ARG A 15 9.64 -8.40 -0.76
C ARG A 15 9.91 -8.39 0.73
N PHE A 16 9.08 -7.66 1.48
CA PHE A 16 9.22 -7.56 2.93
C PHE A 16 8.55 -8.74 3.65
N GLY A 17 7.95 -9.67 2.91
CA GLY A 17 7.30 -10.83 3.50
C GLY A 17 6.05 -10.50 4.28
N LEU A 18 5.33 -9.44 3.89
CA LEU A 18 4.17 -8.97 4.62
C LEU A 18 2.87 -9.39 3.94
N THR A 19 1.86 -9.73 4.74
CA THR A 19 0.50 -9.84 4.26
C THR A 19 -0.10 -8.43 4.15
N GLN A 20 -1.26 -8.31 3.53
CA GLN A 20 -1.96 -7.02 3.50
C GLN A 20 -2.32 -6.55 4.91
N VAL A 21 -2.70 -7.49 5.78
CA VAL A 21 -2.99 -7.17 7.19
C VAL A 21 -1.74 -6.63 7.87
N ASP A 22 -0.59 -7.28 7.65
CA ASP A 22 0.67 -6.83 8.23
C ASP A 22 1.05 -5.43 7.76
N LEU A 23 0.90 -5.18 6.46
CA LEU A 23 1.21 -3.87 5.90
C LEU A 23 0.33 -2.79 6.51
N ALA A 24 -0.95 -3.06 6.62
CA ALA A 24 -1.89 -2.10 7.21
C ALA A 24 -1.48 -1.72 8.63
N ALA A 25 -1.16 -2.73 9.44
CA ALA A 25 -0.76 -2.51 10.83
C ALA A 25 0.55 -1.71 10.92
N LYS A 26 1.54 -2.09 10.12
CA LYS A 26 2.86 -1.45 10.17
C LYS A 26 2.83 -0.02 9.64
N ALA A 27 2.04 0.24 8.61
CA ALA A 27 1.93 1.58 8.03
C ALA A 27 0.96 2.49 8.80
N GLY A 28 0.16 1.92 9.68
CA GLY A 28 -0.82 2.69 10.44
C GLY A 28 -2.03 3.10 9.62
N VAL A 29 -2.43 2.25 8.66
CA VAL A 29 -3.62 2.49 7.83
C VAL A 29 -4.55 1.30 7.92
N GLY A 30 -5.78 1.45 7.42
CA GLY A 30 -6.75 0.36 7.45
C GLY A 30 -6.47 -0.72 6.41
N LEU A 31 -6.90 -1.94 6.69
CA LEU A 31 -6.77 -3.05 5.75
C LEU A 31 -7.51 -2.76 4.45
N ARG A 32 -8.72 -2.20 4.56
CA ARG A 32 -9.49 -1.83 3.37
C ARG A 32 -8.74 -0.84 2.50
N PHE A 33 -8.05 0.11 3.12
CA PHE A 33 -7.23 1.07 2.38
C PHE A 33 -6.13 0.34 1.60
N VAL A 34 -5.42 -0.59 2.23
CA VAL A 34 -4.36 -1.35 1.57
C VAL A 34 -4.92 -2.13 0.38
N ARG A 35 -6.07 -2.78 0.56
CA ARG A 35 -6.70 -3.53 -0.54
C ARG A 35 -7.05 -2.62 -1.70
N GLU A 36 -7.64 -1.47 -1.43
CA GLU A 36 -8.02 -0.52 -2.49
C GLU A 36 -6.80 0.04 -3.19
N LEU A 37 -5.73 0.32 -2.43
CA LEU A 37 -4.49 0.82 -3.00
C LEU A 37 -3.89 -0.20 -3.97
N GLU A 38 -3.84 -1.47 -3.57
CA GLU A 38 -3.28 -2.53 -4.41
C GLU A 38 -4.16 -2.89 -5.61
N GLN A 39 -5.44 -2.54 -5.55
CA GLN A 39 -6.36 -2.71 -6.67
C GLN A 39 -6.31 -1.55 -7.67
N GLY A 40 -5.55 -0.51 -7.36
CA GLY A 40 -5.41 0.63 -8.26
C GLY A 40 -6.53 1.64 -8.18
N LYS A 41 -7.22 1.74 -7.06
CA LYS A 41 -8.29 2.72 -6.89
C LYS A 41 -7.73 4.13 -7.01
N GLN A 42 -8.42 5.00 -7.76
CA GLN A 42 -7.91 6.32 -8.10
C GLN A 42 -8.18 7.39 -7.05
N THR A 43 -9.20 7.22 -6.22
CA THR A 43 -9.63 8.25 -5.28
C THR A 43 -9.18 7.97 -3.86
N LEU A 44 -7.87 7.74 -3.68
CA LEU A 44 -7.30 7.44 -2.37
C LEU A 44 -6.74 8.70 -1.72
N ARG A 45 -6.72 8.70 -0.40
CA ARG A 45 -6.14 9.79 0.37
C ARG A 45 -4.61 9.74 0.25
N ILE A 46 -4.03 10.85 -0.22
CA ILE A 46 -2.60 10.91 -0.48
C ILE A 46 -1.77 10.85 0.82
N ASP A 47 -2.30 11.35 1.92
CA ASP A 47 -1.60 11.27 3.21
C ASP A 47 -1.40 9.82 3.65
N LYS A 48 -2.41 8.99 3.44
CA LYS A 48 -2.31 7.56 3.78
C LYS A 48 -1.44 6.80 2.78
N VAL A 49 -1.48 7.18 1.51
CA VAL A 49 -0.56 6.62 0.52
C VAL A 49 0.88 6.88 0.95
N ASN A 50 1.17 8.11 1.40
CA ASN A 50 2.50 8.47 1.85
C ASN A 50 2.92 7.68 3.09
N GLN A 51 1.99 7.35 3.99
CA GLN A 51 2.31 6.51 5.14
C GLN A 51 2.77 5.11 4.70
N VAL A 52 2.11 4.55 3.68
CA VAL A 52 2.52 3.25 3.15
C VAL A 52 3.89 3.35 2.49
N LEU A 53 4.11 4.37 1.68
CA LEU A 53 5.39 4.55 0.99
C LEU A 53 6.52 4.78 1.98
N ALA A 54 6.27 5.52 3.05
CA ALA A 54 7.28 5.78 4.07
C ALA A 54 7.78 4.48 4.73
N LEU A 55 6.89 3.50 4.89
CA LEU A 55 7.28 2.20 5.45
C LEU A 55 8.35 1.54 4.59
N PHE A 56 8.29 1.73 3.28
CA PHE A 56 9.23 1.13 2.33
C PHE A 56 10.42 2.06 2.02
N GLY A 57 10.55 3.18 2.72
CA GLY A 57 11.66 4.10 2.52
C GLY A 57 11.46 5.08 1.37
N HIS A 58 10.23 5.31 0.99
CA HIS A 58 9.90 6.24 -0.11
C HIS A 58 9.01 7.43 0.36
#